data_83bf41b4819834756f78ae8556ab23fd
#
_entry.id   83bf41b4819834756f78ae8556ab23fd
#
_cell.length_a   1.000
_cell.length_b   1.000
_cell.length_c   1.000
_cell.angle_alpha   90.00
_cell.angle_beta   90.00
_cell.angle_gamma   90.00
#
_symmetry.space_group_name_H-M   'P 1'
#
loop_
_entity.id
_entity.type
_entity.pdbx_description
1 polymer ?
#
loop_
_entity_poly.entity_id
_entity_poly.type
_entity_poly.pdbx_seq_one_letter_code
_entity_poly.pdbx_strand_id
1 'polypeptide(L)'
;MGKDFDNPWGLTTKKGEVKKMSMLLNSAVFPGQQGGPLEHVIAAKAVAFNENLQPSWKEYATQVKKNAAVLADDLIGRGFGIVSGGTDNHSMLVDLRSKYPDLTGKVAENALVAADITVNKNMVPFDSRSAFQTSCIRLGTAAMTTRGAKEDMMHLIAELIEEVLNAPEDEKVIARVREKVNATMKDYPLFAY
;
A
#
# COMPACT_ATOMS: atom_id res chain seq x y z
N MET A 1 -3.25 5.55 -29.18
CA MET A 1 -2.34 6.72 -29.27
C MET A 1 -3.16 7.93 -29.72
N GLY A 2 -3.04 9.06 -29.01
CA GLY A 2 -3.65 10.30 -29.43
C GLY A 2 -2.94 10.88 -30.65
N LYS A 3 -3.63 11.77 -31.40
CA LYS A 3 -3.05 12.53 -32.51
C LYS A 3 -2.03 13.51 -31.95
N ASP A 4 -0.83 13.61 -32.56
CA ASP A 4 0.16 14.59 -32.17
C ASP A 4 -0.31 16.02 -32.49
N PHE A 5 0.03 16.98 -31.66
CA PHE A 5 -0.43 18.36 -31.76
C PHE A 5 0.70 19.35 -31.41
N ASP A 6 0.51 20.62 -31.80
CA ASP A 6 1.44 21.69 -31.47
C ASP A 6 1.43 21.97 -29.96
N ASN A 7 2.60 22.22 -29.39
CA ASN A 7 2.66 22.52 -27.96
C ASN A 7 1.91 23.83 -27.64
N PRO A 8 1.14 23.87 -26.54
CA PRO A 8 0.31 25.02 -26.19
C PRO A 8 1.13 26.25 -25.69
N TRP A 9 2.41 26.06 -25.45
CA TRP A 9 3.31 27.12 -24.93
C TRP A 9 4.06 27.88 -26.04
N GLY A 10 3.82 27.59 -27.32
CA GLY A 10 4.46 28.23 -28.43
C GLY A 10 5.97 28.01 -28.54
N LEU A 11 6.51 26.96 -27.92
CA LEU A 11 7.92 26.62 -27.97
C LEU A 11 8.32 26.23 -29.41
N THR A 12 9.42 26.82 -29.92
CA THR A 12 9.88 26.61 -31.29
C THR A 12 11.20 25.87 -31.37
N THR A 13 11.50 25.30 -32.53
CA THR A 13 12.82 24.81 -32.92
C THR A 13 13.76 25.97 -33.20
N LYS A 14 15.05 25.68 -33.36
CA LYS A 14 16.04 26.70 -33.81
C LYS A 14 15.72 27.32 -35.20
N LYS A 15 14.87 26.64 -35.98
CA LYS A 15 14.43 27.13 -37.30
C LYS A 15 13.10 27.91 -37.22
N GLY A 16 12.56 28.17 -36.04
CA GLY A 16 11.30 28.89 -35.83
C GLY A 16 10.03 28.08 -36.00
N GLU A 17 10.10 26.77 -36.24
CA GLU A 17 8.93 25.91 -36.38
C GLU A 17 8.37 25.54 -34.98
N VAL A 18 7.05 25.54 -34.79
CA VAL A 18 6.42 25.15 -33.54
C VAL A 18 6.71 23.67 -33.27
N LYS A 19 7.24 23.38 -32.07
CA LYS A 19 7.52 22.00 -31.65
C LYS A 19 6.20 21.26 -31.42
N LYS A 20 6.13 20.03 -31.90
CA LYS A 20 5.05 19.10 -31.55
C LYS A 20 5.16 18.67 -30.09
N MET A 21 4.03 18.34 -29.48
CA MET A 21 3.99 17.88 -28.09
C MET A 21 4.82 16.61 -27.87
N SER A 22 4.81 15.68 -28.85
CA SER A 22 5.65 14.49 -28.84
C SER A 22 7.16 14.80 -28.74
N MET A 23 7.63 15.87 -29.40
CA MET A 23 9.04 16.28 -29.32
C MET A 23 9.42 16.73 -27.91
N LEU A 24 8.52 17.46 -27.22
CA LEU A 24 8.76 17.91 -25.87
C LEU A 24 8.75 16.75 -24.89
N LEU A 25 7.77 15.84 -25.01
CA LEU A 25 7.69 14.65 -24.19
C LEU A 25 8.90 13.72 -24.37
N ASN A 26 9.30 13.47 -25.61
CA ASN A 26 10.49 12.67 -25.90
C ASN A 26 11.75 13.27 -25.31
N SER A 27 11.94 14.59 -25.44
CA SER A 27 13.09 15.27 -24.88
C SER A 27 13.08 15.30 -23.34
N ALA A 28 11.91 15.39 -22.73
CA ALA A 28 11.75 15.32 -21.28
C ALA A 28 12.10 13.91 -20.74
N VAL A 29 11.74 12.86 -21.48
CA VAL A 29 12.07 11.49 -21.12
C VAL A 29 13.56 11.23 -21.39
N PHE A 30 14.04 11.49 -22.61
CA PHE A 30 15.43 11.25 -23.02
C PHE A 30 15.95 12.43 -23.83
N PRO A 31 17.06 13.08 -23.42
CA PRO A 31 17.91 12.73 -22.27
C PRO A 31 17.51 13.42 -20.94
N GLY A 32 16.30 14.02 -20.86
CA GLY A 32 15.92 14.83 -19.69
C GLY A 32 15.90 14.04 -18.38
N GLN A 33 15.40 12.83 -18.38
CA GLN A 33 15.23 12.01 -17.18
C GLN A 33 15.84 10.61 -17.31
N GLN A 34 15.85 10.02 -18.50
CA GLN A 34 16.35 8.69 -18.79
C GLN A 34 17.71 8.73 -19.49
N GLY A 35 18.48 7.64 -19.36
CA GLY A 35 19.74 7.39 -20.08
C GLY A 35 19.74 6.02 -20.73
N GLY A 36 20.84 5.30 -20.64
CA GLY A 36 20.92 3.91 -21.09
C GLY A 36 19.92 3.02 -20.35
N PRO A 37 19.41 1.96 -20.98
CA PRO A 37 18.40 1.08 -20.36
C PRO A 37 18.98 0.36 -19.14
N LEU A 38 18.11 0.23 -18.09
CA LEU A 38 18.45 -0.51 -16.89
C LEU A 38 18.17 -1.99 -17.13
N GLU A 39 19.12 -2.71 -17.73
CA GLU A 39 18.98 -4.09 -18.18
C GLU A 39 18.56 -5.05 -17.06
N HIS A 40 19.06 -4.84 -15.83
CA HIS A 40 18.66 -5.62 -14.66
C HIS A 40 17.18 -5.44 -14.30
N VAL A 41 16.62 -4.23 -14.47
CA VAL A 41 15.18 -3.97 -14.28
C VAL A 41 14.35 -4.63 -15.37
N ILE A 42 14.84 -4.59 -16.62
CA ILE A 42 14.17 -5.25 -17.76
C ILE A 42 14.13 -6.76 -17.53
N ALA A 43 15.25 -7.37 -17.12
CA ALA A 43 15.32 -8.78 -16.78
C ALA A 43 14.39 -9.14 -15.61
N ALA A 44 14.36 -8.34 -14.55
CA ALA A 44 13.46 -8.54 -13.41
C ALA A 44 11.98 -8.49 -13.83
N LYS A 45 11.60 -7.58 -14.74
CA LYS A 45 10.24 -7.54 -15.29
C LYS A 45 9.90 -8.80 -16.09
N ALA A 46 10.84 -9.31 -16.87
CA ALA A 46 10.63 -10.54 -17.64
C ALA A 46 10.36 -11.73 -16.71
N VAL A 47 11.11 -11.86 -15.61
CA VAL A 47 10.89 -12.89 -14.59
C VAL A 47 9.52 -12.73 -13.95
N ALA A 48 9.18 -11.53 -13.46
CA ALA A 48 7.90 -11.26 -12.83
C ALA A 48 6.71 -11.55 -13.75
N PHE A 49 6.80 -11.20 -15.03
CA PHE A 49 5.73 -11.48 -16.00
C PHE A 49 5.60 -12.98 -16.28
N ASN A 50 6.71 -13.71 -16.32
CA ASN A 50 6.67 -15.15 -16.46
C ASN A 50 6.02 -15.83 -15.24
N GLU A 51 6.31 -15.37 -14.03
CA GLU A 51 5.63 -15.83 -12.80
C GLU A 51 4.13 -15.55 -12.85
N ASN A 52 3.72 -14.38 -13.33
CA ASN A 52 2.30 -14.00 -13.46
C ASN A 52 1.53 -14.87 -14.48
N LEU A 53 2.22 -15.50 -15.41
CA LEU A 53 1.61 -16.42 -16.38
C LEU A 53 1.42 -17.84 -15.82
N GLN A 54 1.99 -18.16 -14.66
CA GLN A 54 1.85 -19.48 -14.06
C GLN A 54 0.48 -19.68 -13.40
N PRO A 55 -0.07 -20.89 -13.38
CA PRO A 55 -1.33 -21.19 -12.67
C PRO A 55 -1.29 -20.80 -11.20
N SER A 56 -0.16 -20.97 -10.52
CA SER A 56 0.07 -20.60 -9.12
C SER A 56 -0.16 -19.11 -8.83
N TRP A 57 0.02 -18.23 -9.82
CA TRP A 57 -0.29 -16.81 -9.69
C TRP A 57 -1.77 -16.56 -9.42
N LYS A 58 -2.65 -17.31 -10.09
CA LYS A 58 -4.11 -17.19 -9.88
C LYS A 58 -4.49 -17.61 -8.47
N GLU A 59 -3.89 -18.66 -7.95
CA GLU A 59 -4.11 -19.15 -6.58
C GLU A 59 -3.63 -18.11 -5.57
N TYR A 60 -2.42 -17.57 -5.76
CA TYR A 60 -1.88 -16.49 -4.94
C TYR A 60 -2.78 -15.24 -4.94
N ALA A 61 -3.14 -14.74 -6.11
CA ALA A 61 -3.98 -13.55 -6.23
C ALA A 61 -5.37 -13.74 -5.61
N THR A 62 -5.93 -14.95 -5.71
CA THR A 62 -7.19 -15.30 -5.05
C THR A 62 -7.03 -15.28 -3.53
N GLN A 63 -5.93 -15.84 -3.00
CA GLN A 63 -5.67 -15.83 -1.56
C GLN A 63 -5.44 -14.41 -1.04
N VAL A 64 -4.73 -13.55 -1.78
CA VAL A 64 -4.54 -12.14 -1.43
C VAL A 64 -5.89 -11.44 -1.24
N LYS A 65 -6.82 -11.61 -2.18
CA LYS A 65 -8.16 -11.01 -2.10
C LYS A 65 -8.96 -11.60 -0.93
N LYS A 66 -8.90 -12.90 -0.71
CA LYS A 66 -9.59 -13.59 0.39
C LYS A 66 -9.10 -13.08 1.74
N ASN A 67 -7.79 -12.99 1.92
CA ASN A 67 -7.18 -12.42 3.11
C ASN A 67 -7.62 -10.96 3.34
N ALA A 68 -7.67 -10.16 2.27
CA ALA A 68 -8.09 -8.77 2.38
C ALA A 68 -9.56 -8.64 2.79
N ALA A 69 -10.45 -9.46 2.23
CA ALA A 69 -11.85 -9.48 2.62
C ALA A 69 -12.04 -9.86 4.09
N VAL A 70 -11.38 -10.95 4.54
CA VAL A 70 -11.45 -11.39 5.95
C VAL A 70 -10.91 -10.33 6.90
N LEU A 71 -9.78 -9.69 6.58
CA LEU A 71 -9.24 -8.61 7.41
C LEU A 71 -10.20 -7.41 7.49
N ALA A 72 -10.81 -7.02 6.35
CA ALA A 72 -11.78 -5.93 6.31
C ALA A 72 -13.02 -6.25 7.14
N ASP A 73 -13.58 -7.45 7.01
CA ASP A 73 -14.78 -7.89 7.74
C ASP A 73 -14.52 -7.95 9.25
N ASP A 74 -13.35 -8.46 9.67
CA ASP A 74 -12.99 -8.50 11.09
C ASP A 74 -12.82 -7.08 11.66
N LEU A 75 -12.13 -6.19 10.96
CA LEU A 75 -12.00 -4.80 11.38
C LEU A 75 -13.35 -4.08 11.48
N ILE A 76 -14.27 -4.32 10.53
CA ILE A 76 -15.65 -3.80 10.59
C ILE A 76 -16.36 -4.36 11.82
N GLY A 77 -16.25 -5.66 12.08
CA GLY A 77 -16.82 -6.31 13.27
C GLY A 77 -16.30 -5.73 14.59
N ARG A 78 -15.08 -5.21 14.59
CA ARG A 78 -14.44 -4.50 15.72
C ARG A 78 -14.81 -3.00 15.79
N GLY A 79 -15.64 -2.51 14.88
CA GLY A 79 -16.13 -1.12 14.86
C GLY A 79 -15.26 -0.14 14.08
N PHE A 80 -14.28 -0.60 13.33
CA PHE A 80 -13.54 0.26 12.40
C PHE A 80 -14.37 0.57 11.15
N GLY A 81 -14.23 1.77 10.60
CA GLY A 81 -14.77 2.12 9.29
C GLY A 81 -13.82 1.69 8.18
N ILE A 82 -14.33 0.96 7.22
CA ILE A 82 -13.57 0.69 5.98
C ILE A 82 -14.16 1.57 4.88
N VAL A 83 -13.31 2.37 4.23
CA VAL A 83 -13.74 3.20 3.09
C VAL A 83 -14.34 2.29 2.02
N SER A 84 -15.51 2.65 1.50
CA SER A 84 -16.32 1.84 0.58
C SER A 84 -17.00 0.61 1.22
N GLY A 85 -16.92 0.43 2.54
CA GLY A 85 -17.60 -0.65 3.24
C GLY A 85 -16.96 -2.04 3.08
N GLY A 86 -15.73 -2.10 2.59
CA GLY A 86 -14.98 -3.34 2.37
C GLY A 86 -13.89 -3.21 1.32
N THR A 87 -13.43 -4.34 0.78
CA THR A 87 -12.43 -4.35 -0.31
C THR A 87 -12.65 -5.52 -1.26
N ASP A 88 -12.43 -5.29 -2.55
CA ASP A 88 -12.43 -6.28 -3.62
C ASP A 88 -11.04 -6.52 -4.23
N ASN A 89 -10.00 -5.92 -3.65
CA ASN A 89 -8.61 -6.04 -4.07
C ASN A 89 -7.69 -6.43 -2.90
N HIS A 90 -6.42 -6.02 -2.93
CA HIS A 90 -5.39 -6.41 -1.96
C HIS A 90 -5.24 -5.42 -0.79
N SER A 91 -5.93 -4.29 -0.80
CA SER A 91 -5.72 -3.21 0.17
C SER A 91 -7.02 -2.55 0.59
N MET A 92 -6.98 -1.86 1.74
CA MET A 92 -8.09 -1.12 2.27
C MET A 92 -7.64 0.14 2.98
N LEU A 93 -8.53 1.11 3.08
CA LEU A 93 -8.38 2.30 3.89
C LEU A 93 -9.25 2.17 5.13
N VAL A 94 -8.60 2.22 6.30
CA VAL A 94 -9.27 2.11 7.60
C VAL A 94 -9.47 3.50 8.17
N ASP A 95 -10.71 3.99 8.14
CA ASP A 95 -11.10 5.27 8.74
C ASP A 95 -11.16 5.12 10.25
N LEU A 96 -10.22 5.76 10.94
CA LEU A 96 -10.10 5.69 12.40
C LEU A 96 -11.21 6.43 13.13
N ARG A 97 -11.82 7.44 12.49
CA ARG A 97 -12.82 8.32 13.12
C ARG A 97 -14.06 7.57 13.60
N SER A 98 -14.39 6.46 12.97
CA SER A 98 -15.55 5.62 13.32
C SER A 98 -15.44 5.07 14.75
N LYS A 99 -14.23 4.73 15.18
CA LYS A 99 -13.97 4.09 16.48
C LYS A 99 -13.19 4.99 17.43
N TYR A 100 -12.25 5.76 16.90
CA TYR A 100 -11.34 6.64 17.65
C TYR A 100 -11.38 8.05 17.05
N PRO A 101 -12.39 8.89 17.38
CA PRO A 101 -12.59 10.19 16.75
C PRO A 101 -11.39 11.14 16.85
N ASP A 102 -10.64 11.07 17.94
CA ASP A 102 -9.50 11.95 18.20
C ASP A 102 -8.17 11.40 17.69
N LEU A 103 -8.10 10.09 17.37
CA LEU A 103 -6.88 9.44 16.90
C LEU A 103 -6.55 9.87 15.47
N THR A 104 -5.34 10.40 15.26
CA THR A 104 -4.85 10.74 13.92
C THR A 104 -4.18 9.55 13.27
N GLY A 105 -4.19 9.50 11.92
CA GLY A 105 -3.46 8.50 11.17
C GLY A 105 -1.96 8.50 11.49
N LYS A 106 -1.39 9.68 11.80
CA LYS A 106 0.03 9.79 12.20
C LYS A 106 0.32 9.11 13.53
N VAL A 107 -0.51 9.30 14.54
CA VAL A 107 -0.33 8.64 15.85
C VAL A 107 -0.50 7.14 15.70
N ALA A 108 -1.54 6.70 14.98
CA ALA A 108 -1.79 5.30 14.69
C ALA A 108 -0.62 4.63 13.94
N GLU A 109 -0.10 5.29 12.89
CA GLU A 109 1.08 4.81 12.13
C GLU A 109 2.28 4.63 13.06
N ASN A 110 2.60 5.65 13.87
CA ASN A 110 3.75 5.60 14.76
C ASN A 110 3.64 4.47 15.79
N ALA A 111 2.48 4.31 16.42
CA ALA A 111 2.23 3.29 17.43
C ALA A 111 2.32 1.87 16.83
N LEU A 112 1.69 1.65 15.68
CA LEU A 112 1.73 0.35 14.98
C LEU A 112 3.12 0.00 14.49
N VAL A 113 3.86 0.96 13.90
CA VAL A 113 5.24 0.75 13.48
C VAL A 113 6.14 0.45 14.66
N ALA A 114 5.93 1.08 15.82
CA ALA A 114 6.67 0.76 17.05
C ALA A 114 6.37 -0.65 17.58
N ALA A 115 5.21 -1.22 17.22
CA ALA A 115 4.84 -2.61 17.49
C ALA A 115 5.26 -3.59 16.37
N ASP A 116 6.09 -3.17 15.43
CA ASP A 116 6.51 -3.93 14.24
C ASP A 116 5.36 -4.30 13.29
N ILE A 117 4.26 -3.54 13.32
CA ILE A 117 3.15 -3.64 12.36
C ILE A 117 3.26 -2.50 11.36
N THR A 118 3.81 -2.78 10.18
CA THR A 118 4.06 -1.77 9.15
C THR A 118 2.76 -1.36 8.45
N VAL A 119 2.39 -0.11 8.61
CA VAL A 119 1.27 0.55 7.94
C VAL A 119 1.70 1.93 7.45
N ASN A 120 0.86 2.61 6.69
CA ASN A 120 1.06 4.04 6.44
C ASN A 120 -0.22 4.84 6.70
N LYS A 121 -0.06 6.06 7.22
CA LYS A 121 -1.16 7.01 7.31
C LYS A 121 -1.65 7.41 5.93
N ASN A 122 -2.95 7.63 5.80
CA ASN A 122 -3.58 8.00 4.54
C ASN A 122 -4.74 8.98 4.79
N MET A 123 -5.03 9.82 3.82
CA MET A 123 -6.25 10.64 3.85
C MET A 123 -7.46 9.79 3.44
N VAL A 124 -8.61 10.09 4.02
CA VAL A 124 -9.90 9.62 3.48
C VAL A 124 -10.43 10.64 2.47
N PRO A 125 -11.37 10.27 1.62
CA PRO A 125 -12.07 11.23 0.79
C PRO A 125 -12.66 12.35 1.66
N PHE A 126 -12.42 13.61 1.27
CA PHE A 126 -12.85 14.82 2.00
C PHE A 126 -12.35 14.88 3.46
N ASP A 127 -11.15 14.40 3.72
CA ASP A 127 -10.54 14.45 5.06
C ASP A 127 -10.42 15.89 5.55
N SER A 128 -10.92 16.16 6.76
CA SER A 128 -10.82 17.47 7.40
C SER A 128 -9.44 17.74 8.02
N ARG A 129 -8.65 16.70 8.21
CA ARG A 129 -7.28 16.80 8.75
C ARG A 129 -6.27 17.04 7.62
N SER A 130 -5.14 17.64 7.97
CA SER A 130 -4.05 17.87 7.02
C SER A 130 -3.40 16.56 6.56
N ALA A 131 -2.73 16.55 5.41
CA ALA A 131 -1.97 15.40 4.91
C ALA A 131 -0.83 14.95 5.85
N PHE A 132 -0.42 15.79 6.81
CA PHE A 132 0.58 15.44 7.81
C PHE A 132 0.01 14.62 8.98
N GLN A 133 -1.28 14.78 9.26
CA GLN A 133 -1.98 14.09 10.35
C GLN A 133 -2.84 12.93 9.85
N THR A 134 -3.69 13.19 8.85
CA THR A 134 -4.66 12.25 8.26
C THR A 134 -5.66 11.65 9.24
N SER A 135 -6.70 10.99 8.74
CA SER A 135 -7.71 10.32 9.57
C SER A 135 -7.76 8.80 9.38
N CYS A 136 -6.83 8.26 8.60
CA CYS A 136 -6.90 6.90 8.13
C CYS A 136 -5.52 6.26 8.11
N ILE A 137 -5.49 4.94 8.18
CA ILE A 137 -4.33 4.11 7.84
C ILE A 137 -4.67 3.23 6.64
N ARG A 138 -3.66 2.89 5.83
CA ARG A 138 -3.78 1.95 4.73
C ARG A 138 -3.15 0.62 5.10
N LEU A 139 -3.90 -0.44 4.88
CA LEU A 139 -3.47 -1.82 5.05
C LEU A 139 -3.47 -2.56 3.72
N GLY A 140 -2.66 -3.60 3.62
CA GLY A 140 -2.62 -4.48 2.46
C GLY A 140 -2.16 -5.88 2.85
N THR A 141 -2.64 -6.90 2.14
CA THR A 141 -2.43 -8.31 2.50
C THR A 141 -1.43 -9.04 1.62
N ALA A 142 -0.97 -8.42 0.50
CA ALA A 142 -0.08 -9.08 -0.45
C ALA A 142 1.23 -9.57 0.19
N ALA A 143 1.89 -8.74 1.01
CA ALA A 143 3.15 -9.08 1.66
C ALA A 143 3.00 -10.28 2.62
N MET A 144 1.93 -10.30 3.42
CA MET A 144 1.65 -11.40 4.35
C MET A 144 1.25 -12.68 3.61
N THR A 145 0.48 -12.56 2.53
CA THR A 145 0.12 -13.72 1.68
C THR A 145 1.35 -14.33 1.02
N THR A 146 2.30 -13.50 0.55
CA THR A 146 3.57 -13.97 -0.01
C THR A 146 4.38 -14.76 1.02
N ARG A 147 4.26 -14.43 2.30
CA ARG A 147 4.90 -15.15 3.41
C ARG A 147 4.11 -16.39 3.86
N GLY A 148 3.00 -16.72 3.20
CA GLY A 148 2.19 -17.92 3.48
C GLY A 148 1.01 -17.71 4.42
N ALA A 149 0.73 -16.47 4.84
CA ALA A 149 -0.41 -16.18 5.72
C ALA A 149 -1.75 -16.43 5.02
N LYS A 150 -2.69 -16.98 5.76
CA LYS A 150 -4.07 -17.26 5.36
C LYS A 150 -5.03 -16.53 6.30
N GLU A 151 -6.30 -16.89 6.21
CA GLU A 151 -7.42 -16.20 6.87
C GLU A 151 -7.25 -16.11 8.39
N ASP A 152 -6.81 -17.18 9.05
CA ASP A 152 -6.62 -17.21 10.52
C ASP A 152 -5.62 -16.13 10.98
N MET A 153 -4.58 -15.87 10.16
CA MET A 153 -3.64 -14.81 10.43
C MET A 153 -4.29 -13.42 10.33
N MET A 154 -5.28 -13.24 9.48
CA MET A 154 -5.96 -11.95 9.32
C MET A 154 -6.73 -11.56 10.58
N HIS A 155 -7.34 -12.52 11.26
CA HIS A 155 -8.00 -12.31 12.55
C HIS A 155 -7.00 -11.88 13.63
N LEU A 156 -5.84 -12.53 13.70
CA LEU A 156 -4.77 -12.12 14.62
C LEU A 156 -4.25 -10.72 14.31
N ILE A 157 -4.06 -10.38 13.03
CA ILE A 157 -3.62 -9.05 12.62
C ILE A 157 -4.63 -7.97 13.07
N ALA A 158 -5.94 -8.21 12.86
CA ALA A 158 -6.98 -7.29 13.30
C ALA A 158 -6.99 -7.10 14.81
N GLU A 159 -6.84 -8.19 15.58
CA GLU A 159 -6.72 -8.16 17.05
C GLU A 159 -5.54 -7.31 17.51
N LEU A 160 -4.35 -7.54 16.95
CA LEU A 160 -3.13 -6.83 17.34
C LEU A 160 -3.16 -5.35 16.95
N ILE A 161 -3.76 -5.01 15.81
CA ILE A 161 -3.98 -3.62 15.41
C ILE A 161 -4.90 -2.94 16.42
N GLU A 162 -6.01 -3.56 16.79
CA GLU A 162 -6.95 -3.01 17.77
C GLU A 162 -6.29 -2.84 19.14
N GLU A 163 -5.52 -3.83 19.59
CA GLU A 163 -4.82 -3.80 20.88
C GLU A 163 -3.88 -2.58 20.98
N VAL A 164 -3.09 -2.30 19.94
CA VAL A 164 -2.21 -1.12 19.89
C VAL A 164 -3.01 0.17 19.83
N LEU A 165 -4.07 0.25 19.01
CA LEU A 165 -4.84 1.48 18.81
C LEU A 165 -5.75 1.82 19.99
N ASN A 166 -6.06 0.87 20.87
CA ASN A 166 -6.74 1.13 22.13
C ASN A 166 -5.85 1.89 23.15
N ALA A 167 -4.52 1.77 23.02
CA ALA A 167 -3.56 2.42 23.91
C ALA A 167 -2.29 2.85 23.14
N PRO A 168 -2.40 3.78 22.18
CA PRO A 168 -1.34 4.06 21.21
C PRO A 168 -0.12 4.76 21.80
N GLU A 169 -0.20 5.25 23.04
CA GLU A 169 0.89 5.89 23.79
C GLU A 169 1.42 5.03 24.94
N ASP A 170 0.83 3.84 25.18
CA ASP A 170 1.29 2.91 26.22
C ASP A 170 2.43 2.03 25.72
N GLU A 171 3.66 2.39 26.10
CA GLU A 171 4.87 1.66 25.71
C GLU A 171 4.86 0.18 26.12
N LYS A 172 4.16 -0.17 27.22
CA LYS A 172 4.07 -1.57 27.69
C LYS A 172 3.17 -2.39 26.78
N VAL A 173 2.05 -1.82 26.32
CA VAL A 173 1.16 -2.46 25.36
C VAL A 173 1.88 -2.63 24.03
N ILE A 174 2.53 -1.59 23.54
CA ILE A 174 3.30 -1.62 22.28
C ILE A 174 4.40 -2.68 22.35
N ALA A 175 5.18 -2.74 23.44
CA ALA A 175 6.24 -3.73 23.60
C ALA A 175 5.69 -5.16 23.63
N ARG A 176 4.61 -5.41 24.37
CA ARG A 176 3.95 -6.72 24.43
C ARG A 176 3.46 -7.18 23.04
N VAL A 177 2.78 -6.29 22.31
CA VAL A 177 2.31 -6.59 20.96
C VAL A 177 3.49 -6.86 20.02
N ARG A 178 4.56 -6.06 20.09
CA ARG A 178 5.77 -6.28 19.31
C ARG A 178 6.39 -7.66 19.55
N GLU A 179 6.47 -8.09 20.81
CA GLU A 179 6.96 -9.44 21.15
C GLU A 179 6.07 -10.53 20.51
N LYS A 180 4.74 -10.36 20.57
CA LYS A 180 3.77 -11.29 19.97
C LYS A 180 3.90 -11.32 18.44
N VAL A 181 4.04 -10.15 17.80
CA VAL A 181 4.29 -10.03 16.35
C VAL A 181 5.57 -10.76 15.98
N ASN A 182 6.68 -10.47 16.66
CA ASN A 182 7.97 -11.07 16.35
C ASN A 182 8.00 -12.58 16.59
N ALA A 183 7.32 -13.07 17.63
CA ALA A 183 7.19 -14.51 17.89
C ALA A 183 6.42 -15.20 16.76
N THR A 184 5.28 -14.64 16.36
CA THR A 184 4.43 -15.16 15.27
C THR A 184 5.17 -15.16 13.94
N MET A 185 5.90 -14.07 13.63
CA MET A 185 6.55 -13.91 12.33
C MET A 185 7.77 -14.81 12.11
N LYS A 186 8.25 -15.52 13.13
CA LYS A 186 9.29 -16.57 12.98
C LYS A 186 8.84 -17.70 12.07
N ASP A 187 7.54 -18.02 12.08
CA ASP A 187 6.96 -19.08 11.25
C ASP A 187 6.63 -18.60 9.82
N TYR A 188 6.79 -17.31 9.56
CA TYR A 188 6.51 -16.66 8.27
C TYR A 188 7.76 -15.90 7.75
N PRO A 189 8.88 -16.59 7.48
CA PRO A 189 10.13 -15.94 7.09
C PRO A 189 10.01 -15.27 5.72
N LEU A 190 10.84 -14.22 5.50
CA LEU A 190 11.07 -13.67 4.16
C LEU A 190 11.98 -14.61 3.38
N PHE A 191 11.76 -14.69 2.06
CA PHE A 191 12.61 -15.49 1.15
C PHE A 191 12.73 -16.98 1.55
N ALA A 192 11.66 -17.55 2.09
CA ALA A 192 11.55 -18.99 2.30
C ALA A 192 11.29 -19.69 0.95
N TYR A 193 12.35 -20.15 0.29
CA TYR A 193 12.28 -20.90 -0.98
C TYR A 193 12.48 -22.39 -0.69
#